data_4d20d191b73ff0c2a3ed47febf308ffd
#
_entry.id   4d20d191b73ff0c2a3ed47febf308ffd
#
_cell.length_a   1.000
_cell.length_b   1.000
_cell.length_c   1.000
_cell.angle_alpha   90.00
_cell.angle_beta   90.00
_cell.angle_gamma   90.00
#
_symmetry.space_group_name_H-M   'P 1'
#
loop_
_entity.id
_entity.type
_entity.pdbx_description
1 polymer ?
#
loop_
_entity_poly.entity_id
_entity_poly.type
_entity_poly.pdbx_seq_one_letter_code
_entity_poly.pdbx_strand_id
1 'polypeptide(L)'
;MLKNDLILKAARGEKVDRTPVWLMRQAGRILPEYRAVRAKLSGFKELVETPELAAEVTVQPVDLLGVDAAIIFSDILVIPEAMGLTYEMVEKKGPHFPNTISTHKDLDQLKIAHPEDLQYTIDAISITKKELNGRVPIIGFAGAPWTIFSYMVEGGGSKTFSKARKMLYNDPELSDKLLKMITESTISYLKAQIAAGANMVQIFDSWAGVLPPGHYNQFSLKYIQQIASAISEVPVTVFAKGAYFALKEMNDVSCRTVGLDWNMDVEEAKKLLPNKTLQGNLDPCALYGSFDQIEQEAHRMLDRFKGHSHIANLGHGVYPDTDPEKVKCFIEAVKSY
;
A
#
# COMPACT_ATOMS: atom_id res chain seq x y z
N MET A 1 13.17 -9.24 -19.58
CA MET A 1 14.14 -8.63 -18.64
C MET A 1 13.69 -7.21 -18.35
N LEU A 2 13.77 -6.75 -17.09
CA LEU A 2 13.43 -5.35 -16.73
C LEU A 2 14.48 -4.39 -17.29
N LYS A 3 14.03 -3.26 -17.85
CA LYS A 3 14.90 -2.19 -18.36
C LYS A 3 15.28 -1.22 -17.24
N ASN A 4 14.39 -1.01 -16.28
CA ASN A 4 14.62 -0.25 -15.06
C ASN A 4 14.28 -1.15 -13.86
N ASP A 5 15.29 -1.52 -13.09
CA ASP A 5 15.18 -2.37 -11.89
C ASP A 5 15.66 -1.64 -10.61
N LEU A 6 15.83 -0.31 -10.69
CA LEU A 6 16.37 0.53 -9.60
C LEU A 6 15.62 0.30 -8.29
N ILE A 7 14.27 0.29 -8.34
CA ILE A 7 13.48 0.11 -7.12
C ILE A 7 13.69 -1.27 -6.48
N LEU A 8 13.89 -2.32 -7.28
CA LEU A 8 14.15 -3.66 -6.77
C LEU A 8 15.54 -3.77 -6.16
N LYS A 9 16.54 -3.13 -6.76
CA LYS A 9 17.88 -3.02 -6.20
C LYS A 9 17.86 -2.26 -4.87
N ALA A 10 17.23 -1.08 -4.85
CA ALA A 10 17.09 -0.30 -3.63
C ALA A 10 16.33 -1.09 -2.54
N ALA A 11 15.22 -1.77 -2.91
CA ALA A 11 14.46 -2.60 -1.96
C ALA A 11 15.28 -3.74 -1.36
N ARG A 12 16.29 -4.25 -2.06
CA ARG A 12 17.22 -5.26 -1.54
C ARG A 12 18.42 -4.68 -0.78
N GLY A 13 18.51 -3.33 -0.69
CA GLY A 13 19.64 -2.64 -0.07
C GLY A 13 20.90 -2.61 -0.96
N GLU A 14 20.77 -2.88 -2.25
CA GLU A 14 21.84 -2.78 -3.21
C GLU A 14 22.11 -1.32 -3.60
N LYS A 15 23.35 -1.02 -3.99
CA LYS A 15 23.70 0.31 -4.48
C LYS A 15 23.00 0.63 -5.80
N VAL A 16 22.45 1.82 -5.90
CA VAL A 16 21.78 2.34 -7.09
C VAL A 16 22.43 3.65 -7.54
N ASP A 17 22.36 3.94 -8.84
CA ASP A 17 22.98 5.17 -9.42
C ASP A 17 22.19 6.43 -9.04
N ARG A 18 20.89 6.31 -8.78
CA ARG A 18 20.02 7.36 -8.27
C ARG A 18 18.90 6.77 -7.42
N THR A 19 18.29 7.56 -6.58
CA THR A 19 17.11 7.16 -5.79
C THR A 19 15.93 6.87 -6.73
N PRO A 20 15.32 5.66 -6.68
CA PRO A 20 14.09 5.37 -7.40
C PRO A 20 12.91 6.07 -6.77
N VAL A 21 11.89 6.43 -7.58
CA VAL A 21 10.70 7.15 -7.15
C VAL A 21 9.42 6.54 -7.69
N TRP A 22 8.44 6.38 -6.83
CA TRP A 22 7.05 6.10 -7.14
C TRP A 22 6.14 6.73 -6.08
N LEU A 23 4.84 6.82 -6.31
CA LEU A 23 3.94 7.46 -5.35
C LEU A 23 2.71 6.60 -5.06
N MET A 24 2.38 6.49 -3.78
CA MET A 24 1.10 5.91 -3.38
C MET A 24 -0.05 6.73 -3.99
N ARG A 25 -1.03 6.04 -4.59
CA ARG A 25 -2.17 6.62 -5.32
C ARG A 25 -1.79 7.38 -6.61
N GLN A 26 -0.63 7.07 -7.21
CA GLN A 26 -0.19 7.65 -8.48
C GLN A 26 -1.20 7.40 -9.62
N ALA A 27 -1.77 6.19 -9.71
CA ALA A 27 -2.91 5.88 -10.56
C ALA A 27 -4.19 6.36 -9.85
N GLY A 28 -4.72 7.53 -10.26
CA GLY A 28 -5.83 8.10 -9.52
C GLY A 28 -6.33 9.45 -10.06
N ARG A 29 -7.18 10.07 -9.26
CA ARG A 29 -7.95 11.29 -9.62
C ARG A 29 -7.11 12.50 -10.02
N ILE A 30 -5.81 12.53 -9.73
CA ILE A 30 -4.91 13.57 -10.20
C ILE A 30 -4.78 13.57 -11.73
N LEU A 31 -4.81 12.39 -12.37
CA LEU A 31 -4.64 12.26 -13.81
C LEU A 31 -5.94 12.50 -14.57
N PRO A 32 -5.97 13.42 -15.56
CA PRO A 32 -7.12 13.60 -16.45
C PRO A 32 -7.52 12.30 -17.17
N GLU A 33 -6.54 11.51 -17.60
CA GLU A 33 -6.73 10.24 -18.30
C GLU A 33 -7.46 9.21 -17.42
N TYR A 34 -7.06 9.11 -16.14
CA TYR A 34 -7.77 8.29 -15.18
C TYR A 34 -9.23 8.74 -15.01
N ARG A 35 -9.46 10.07 -14.91
CA ARG A 35 -10.81 10.60 -14.77
C ARG A 35 -11.67 10.32 -16.01
N ALA A 36 -11.06 10.35 -17.21
CA ALA A 36 -11.75 10.04 -18.45
C ALA A 36 -12.18 8.56 -18.53
N VAL A 37 -11.34 7.63 -18.08
CA VAL A 37 -11.71 6.21 -17.94
C VAL A 37 -12.84 6.08 -16.91
N ARG A 38 -12.64 6.64 -15.72
CA ARG A 38 -13.57 6.53 -14.58
C ARG A 38 -14.96 7.10 -14.86
N ALA A 39 -15.05 8.16 -15.66
CA ALA A 39 -16.32 8.82 -16.02
C ALA A 39 -17.26 7.97 -16.89
N LYS A 40 -16.73 6.93 -17.54
CA LYS A 40 -17.50 6.02 -18.39
C LYS A 40 -18.11 4.83 -17.62
N LEU A 41 -17.77 4.69 -16.34
CA LEU A 41 -18.08 3.53 -15.51
C LEU A 41 -19.13 3.85 -14.45
N SER A 42 -19.90 2.84 -14.05
CA SER A 42 -20.91 2.94 -12.99
C SER A 42 -20.29 3.21 -11.61
N GLY A 43 -19.07 2.73 -11.36
CA GLY A 43 -18.46 2.84 -10.05
C GLY A 43 -16.98 2.50 -10.01
N PHE A 44 -16.39 2.73 -8.84
CA PHE A 44 -15.00 2.38 -8.55
C PHE A 44 -14.76 0.86 -8.67
N LYS A 45 -15.73 0.05 -8.20
CA LYS A 45 -15.63 -1.40 -8.25
C LYS A 45 -15.56 -1.93 -9.68
N GLU A 46 -16.37 -1.41 -10.59
CA GLU A 46 -16.31 -1.78 -12.01
C GLU A 46 -14.90 -1.57 -12.60
N LEU A 47 -14.22 -0.46 -12.22
CA LEU A 47 -12.84 -0.23 -12.65
C LEU A 47 -11.87 -1.26 -12.07
N VAL A 48 -12.03 -1.63 -10.80
CA VAL A 48 -11.19 -2.63 -10.14
C VAL A 48 -11.43 -4.04 -10.69
N GLU A 49 -12.69 -4.36 -10.98
CA GLU A 49 -13.13 -5.69 -11.41
C GLU A 49 -12.99 -5.93 -12.92
N THR A 50 -12.62 -4.89 -13.70
CA THR A 50 -12.36 -5.00 -15.14
C THR A 50 -10.84 -5.01 -15.39
N PRO A 51 -10.22 -6.18 -15.66
CA PRO A 51 -8.76 -6.33 -15.72
C PRO A 51 -8.09 -5.39 -16.72
N GLU A 52 -8.68 -5.18 -17.89
CA GLU A 52 -8.15 -4.32 -18.96
C GLU A 52 -8.10 -2.85 -18.49
N LEU A 53 -9.16 -2.38 -17.84
CA LEU A 53 -9.24 -1.01 -17.36
C LEU A 53 -8.33 -0.78 -16.15
N ALA A 54 -8.25 -1.76 -15.23
CA ALA A 54 -7.31 -1.70 -14.11
C ALA A 54 -5.86 -1.66 -14.62
N ALA A 55 -5.52 -2.44 -15.63
CA ALA A 55 -4.20 -2.40 -16.27
C ALA A 55 -3.93 -1.06 -16.97
N GLU A 56 -4.88 -0.54 -17.75
CA GLU A 56 -4.77 0.77 -18.42
C GLU A 56 -4.41 1.87 -17.39
N VAL A 57 -5.20 2.02 -16.32
CA VAL A 57 -4.93 3.07 -15.33
C VAL A 57 -3.67 2.82 -14.49
N THR A 58 -3.22 1.57 -14.37
CA THR A 58 -1.96 1.20 -13.74
C THR A 58 -0.75 1.70 -14.54
N VAL A 59 -0.83 1.67 -15.85
CA VAL A 59 0.26 2.06 -16.76
C VAL A 59 0.35 3.58 -16.92
N GLN A 60 -0.77 4.31 -16.85
CA GLN A 60 -0.81 5.76 -17.04
C GLN A 60 0.27 6.54 -16.26
N PRO A 61 0.53 6.32 -14.95
CA PRO A 61 1.59 7.04 -14.24
C PRO A 61 3.01 6.79 -14.77
N VAL A 62 3.25 5.61 -15.33
CA VAL A 62 4.55 5.29 -15.95
C VAL A 62 4.76 6.15 -17.19
N ASP A 63 3.73 6.31 -18.00
CA ASP A 63 3.77 7.06 -19.26
C ASP A 63 3.74 8.57 -19.04
N LEU A 64 2.93 9.03 -18.08
CA LEU A 64 2.62 10.44 -17.89
C LEU A 64 3.54 11.12 -16.86
N LEU A 65 3.92 10.41 -15.80
CA LEU A 65 4.71 10.94 -14.69
C LEU A 65 6.16 10.42 -14.70
N GLY A 66 6.42 9.32 -15.41
CA GLY A 66 7.76 8.75 -15.49
C GLY A 66 8.23 8.05 -14.21
N VAL A 67 7.36 7.50 -13.39
CA VAL A 67 7.71 6.77 -12.16
C VAL A 67 8.54 5.52 -12.41
N ASP A 68 9.28 5.06 -11.40
CA ASP A 68 10.17 3.89 -11.49
C ASP A 68 9.49 2.56 -11.15
N ALA A 69 8.20 2.57 -10.83
CA ALA A 69 7.39 1.36 -10.63
C ALA A 69 5.91 1.63 -10.91
N ALA A 70 5.20 0.60 -11.35
CA ALA A 70 3.75 0.62 -11.49
C ALA A 70 3.14 -0.15 -10.32
N ILE A 71 2.31 0.50 -9.48
CA ILE A 71 1.51 -0.21 -8.49
C ILE A 71 0.18 -0.60 -9.13
N ILE A 72 -0.20 -1.87 -9.03
CA ILE A 72 -1.47 -2.36 -9.58
C ILE A 72 -2.65 -1.56 -9.03
N PHE A 73 -3.57 -1.16 -9.90
CA PHE A 73 -4.80 -0.52 -9.47
C PHE A 73 -5.77 -1.56 -8.92
N SER A 74 -6.08 -1.46 -7.64
CA SER A 74 -7.00 -2.34 -6.90
C SER A 74 -7.44 -1.65 -5.60
N ASP A 75 -8.11 -2.39 -4.71
CA ASP A 75 -8.47 -1.96 -3.36
C ASP A 75 -7.96 -2.97 -2.32
N ILE A 76 -7.68 -2.50 -1.10
CA ILE A 76 -7.36 -3.39 0.02
C ILE A 76 -8.60 -4.18 0.48
N LEU A 77 -9.80 -3.71 0.20
CA LEU A 77 -11.07 -4.30 0.62
C LEU A 77 -11.59 -5.40 -0.32
N VAL A 78 -10.84 -5.72 -1.37
CA VAL A 78 -11.15 -6.90 -2.20
C VAL A 78 -11.02 -8.21 -1.40
N ILE A 79 -10.17 -8.24 -0.37
CA ILE A 79 -9.98 -9.41 0.50
C ILE A 79 -11.23 -9.70 1.33
N PRO A 80 -11.78 -8.79 2.16
CA PRO A 80 -13.03 -9.06 2.88
C PRO A 80 -14.18 -9.40 1.95
N GLU A 81 -14.27 -8.82 0.77
CA GLU A 81 -15.29 -9.18 -0.22
C GLU A 81 -15.13 -10.62 -0.70
N ALA A 82 -13.93 -11.04 -1.06
CA ALA A 82 -13.62 -12.42 -1.42
C ALA A 82 -13.85 -13.40 -0.26
N MET A 83 -13.71 -12.93 0.99
CA MET A 83 -14.06 -13.71 2.19
C MET A 83 -15.57 -13.85 2.40
N GLY A 84 -16.40 -13.10 1.67
CA GLY A 84 -17.87 -13.16 1.76
C GLY A 84 -18.51 -11.92 2.43
N LEU A 85 -17.73 -10.92 2.82
CA LEU A 85 -18.24 -9.68 3.41
C LEU A 85 -18.21 -8.55 2.37
N THR A 86 -19.30 -8.35 1.66
CA THR A 86 -19.43 -7.34 0.61
C THR A 86 -19.36 -5.92 1.15
N TYR A 87 -18.78 -5.01 0.37
CA TYR A 87 -18.75 -3.58 0.65
C TYR A 87 -19.21 -2.75 -0.55
N GLU A 88 -19.62 -1.55 -0.28
CA GLU A 88 -20.00 -0.54 -1.27
C GLU A 88 -19.06 0.66 -1.19
N MET A 89 -18.74 1.25 -2.34
CA MET A 89 -18.00 2.50 -2.38
C MET A 89 -18.97 3.67 -2.49
N VAL A 90 -19.31 4.27 -1.34
CA VAL A 90 -20.25 5.39 -1.27
C VAL A 90 -19.54 6.69 -1.60
N GLU A 91 -20.08 7.43 -2.59
CA GLU A 91 -19.49 8.71 -3.02
C GLU A 91 -19.33 9.67 -1.82
N LYS A 92 -18.16 10.30 -1.72
CA LYS A 92 -17.76 11.25 -0.65
C LYS A 92 -17.68 10.67 0.77
N LYS A 93 -18.14 9.42 1.00
CA LYS A 93 -18.04 8.75 2.31
C LYS A 93 -16.96 7.68 2.34
N GLY A 94 -16.61 7.10 1.18
CA GLY A 94 -15.67 5.99 1.07
C GLY A 94 -16.33 4.62 1.26
N PRO A 95 -15.58 3.60 1.65
CA PRO A 95 -16.11 2.24 1.79
C PRO A 95 -17.15 2.13 2.91
N HIS A 96 -18.20 1.38 2.64
CA HIS A 96 -19.26 1.07 3.57
C HIS A 96 -19.59 -0.41 3.51
N PHE A 97 -19.60 -1.06 4.66
CA PHE A 97 -20.03 -2.45 4.82
C PHE A 97 -21.45 -2.47 5.39
N PRO A 98 -22.46 -2.91 4.63
CA PRO A 98 -23.83 -3.03 5.13
C PRO A 98 -23.95 -4.02 6.31
N ASN A 99 -23.13 -5.06 6.28
CA ASN A 99 -22.99 -6.02 7.37
C ASN A 99 -21.59 -5.88 7.98
N THR A 100 -21.48 -6.17 9.29
CA THR A 100 -20.20 -6.10 10.02
C THR A 100 -20.01 -7.36 10.86
N ILE A 101 -18.76 -7.66 11.20
CA ILE A 101 -18.45 -8.77 12.08
C ILE A 101 -18.53 -8.29 13.53
N SER A 102 -19.41 -8.90 14.32
CA SER A 102 -19.63 -8.55 15.72
C SER A 102 -19.75 -9.78 16.64
N THR A 103 -19.98 -10.95 16.07
CA THR A 103 -20.16 -12.22 16.80
C THR A 103 -19.46 -13.37 16.10
N HIS A 104 -19.26 -14.49 16.81
CA HIS A 104 -18.77 -15.74 16.21
C HIS A 104 -19.68 -16.23 15.06
N LYS A 105 -21.01 -16.03 15.17
CA LYS A 105 -21.94 -16.39 14.10
C LYS A 105 -21.71 -15.61 12.82
N ASP A 106 -21.31 -14.33 12.92
CA ASP A 106 -20.97 -13.53 11.74
C ASP A 106 -19.67 -14.06 11.11
N LEU A 107 -18.69 -14.44 11.95
CA LEU A 107 -17.45 -15.05 11.49
C LEU A 107 -17.66 -16.36 10.75
N ASP A 108 -18.59 -17.20 11.20
CA ASP A 108 -18.91 -18.50 10.60
C ASP A 108 -19.51 -18.36 9.17
N GLN A 109 -19.93 -17.16 8.77
CA GLN A 109 -20.37 -16.88 7.40
C GLN A 109 -19.21 -16.56 6.44
N LEU A 110 -18.02 -16.33 6.98
CA LEU A 110 -16.85 -16.02 6.16
C LEU A 110 -16.10 -17.28 5.75
N LYS A 111 -15.43 -17.19 4.61
CA LYS A 111 -14.44 -18.18 4.15
C LYS A 111 -13.05 -17.53 4.07
N ILE A 112 -12.01 -18.33 4.01
CA ILE A 112 -10.70 -17.89 3.58
C ILE A 112 -10.81 -17.59 2.08
N ALA A 113 -10.33 -16.41 1.65
CA ALA A 113 -10.34 -16.04 0.23
C ALA A 113 -9.31 -16.87 -0.54
N HIS A 114 -9.72 -17.41 -1.67
CA HIS A 114 -8.84 -18.09 -2.60
C HIS A 114 -8.44 -17.17 -3.76
N PRO A 115 -7.31 -17.42 -4.45
CA PRO A 115 -6.87 -16.60 -5.59
C PRO A 115 -7.93 -16.46 -6.69
N GLU A 116 -8.72 -17.52 -6.92
CA GLU A 116 -9.80 -17.54 -7.90
C GLU A 116 -10.90 -16.53 -7.61
N ASP A 117 -11.15 -16.22 -6.35
CA ASP A 117 -12.12 -15.18 -5.93
C ASP A 117 -11.65 -13.76 -6.32
N LEU A 118 -10.36 -13.60 -6.64
CA LEU A 118 -9.67 -12.34 -6.95
C LEU A 118 -9.00 -12.37 -8.33
N GLN A 119 -9.50 -13.24 -9.23
CA GLN A 119 -8.91 -13.50 -10.55
C GLN A 119 -8.78 -12.22 -11.38
N TYR A 120 -9.74 -11.30 -11.28
CA TYR A 120 -9.69 -10.02 -12.00
C TYR A 120 -8.44 -9.19 -11.71
N THR A 121 -7.95 -9.15 -10.45
CA THR A 121 -6.70 -8.45 -10.12
C THR A 121 -5.48 -9.21 -10.66
N ILE A 122 -5.51 -10.54 -10.62
CA ILE A 122 -4.44 -11.40 -11.12
C ILE A 122 -4.30 -11.22 -12.64
N ASP A 123 -5.42 -11.18 -13.34
CA ASP A 123 -5.48 -10.91 -14.79
C ASP A 123 -5.00 -9.49 -15.12
N ALA A 124 -5.41 -8.49 -14.34
CA ALA A 124 -4.94 -7.11 -14.48
C ALA A 124 -3.40 -7.01 -14.35
N ILE A 125 -2.78 -7.72 -13.41
CA ILE A 125 -1.31 -7.78 -13.28
C ILE A 125 -0.68 -8.41 -14.53
N SER A 126 -1.27 -9.49 -15.02
CA SER A 126 -0.78 -10.19 -16.23
C SER A 126 -0.86 -9.32 -17.48
N ILE A 127 -1.94 -8.54 -17.64
CA ILE A 127 -2.10 -7.56 -18.73
C ILE A 127 -1.10 -6.42 -18.55
N THR A 128 -1.02 -5.82 -17.35
CA THR A 128 -0.06 -4.75 -17.03
C THR A 128 1.38 -5.16 -17.34
N LYS A 129 1.77 -6.39 -17.01
CA LYS A 129 3.09 -6.93 -17.31
C LYS A 129 3.39 -6.94 -18.81
N LYS A 130 2.41 -7.33 -19.62
CA LYS A 130 2.53 -7.32 -21.10
C LYS A 130 2.67 -5.90 -21.64
N GLU A 131 1.83 -4.99 -21.19
CA GLU A 131 1.82 -3.59 -21.64
C GLU A 131 3.07 -2.83 -21.24
N LEU A 132 3.56 -3.02 -20.01
CA LEU A 132 4.82 -2.44 -19.56
C LEU A 132 6.03 -2.97 -20.33
N ASN A 133 5.97 -4.17 -20.86
CA ASN A 133 7.07 -4.79 -21.62
C ASN A 133 8.45 -4.60 -20.96
N GLY A 134 8.48 -4.78 -19.64
CA GLY A 134 9.69 -4.67 -18.84
C GLY A 134 10.21 -3.24 -18.59
N ARG A 135 9.46 -2.19 -18.91
CA ARG A 135 9.87 -0.78 -18.67
C ARG A 135 10.19 -0.51 -17.21
N VAL A 136 9.28 -0.89 -16.31
CA VAL A 136 9.43 -0.76 -14.85
C VAL A 136 8.85 -1.99 -14.15
N PRO A 137 9.23 -2.27 -12.89
CA PRO A 137 8.63 -3.32 -12.08
C PRO A 137 7.17 -3.03 -11.70
N ILE A 138 6.43 -4.12 -11.40
CA ILE A 138 5.06 -4.05 -10.87
C ILE A 138 5.11 -4.27 -9.36
N ILE A 139 4.41 -3.39 -8.62
CA ILE A 139 4.16 -3.53 -7.19
C ILE A 139 2.77 -4.13 -7.03
N GLY A 140 2.70 -5.33 -6.42
CA GLY A 140 1.47 -5.88 -5.88
C GLY A 140 1.23 -5.34 -4.45
N PHE A 141 0.00 -5.45 -3.94
CA PHE A 141 -0.26 -5.01 -2.57
C PHE A 141 -1.45 -5.68 -1.93
N ALA A 142 -1.54 -5.55 -0.61
CA ALA A 142 -2.72 -5.87 0.18
C ALA A 142 -2.80 -4.97 1.42
N GLY A 143 -3.98 -4.92 2.02
CA GLY A 143 -4.14 -4.31 3.34
C GLY A 143 -3.55 -5.21 4.43
N ALA A 144 -2.99 -4.60 5.49
CA ALA A 144 -2.59 -5.33 6.68
C ALA A 144 -3.82 -5.90 7.42
N PRO A 145 -3.68 -7.03 8.12
CA PRO A 145 -4.81 -7.68 8.78
C PRO A 145 -5.57 -6.77 9.75
N TRP A 146 -4.88 -5.97 10.56
CA TRP A 146 -5.54 -4.99 11.44
C TRP A 146 -6.35 -3.94 10.65
N THR A 147 -5.79 -3.40 9.58
CA THR A 147 -6.50 -2.41 8.76
C THR A 147 -7.77 -3.01 8.15
N ILE A 148 -7.69 -4.22 7.61
CA ILE A 148 -8.87 -4.93 7.05
C ILE A 148 -9.88 -5.26 8.15
N PHE A 149 -9.44 -5.85 9.26
CA PHE A 149 -10.25 -6.12 10.45
C PHE A 149 -11.02 -4.87 10.91
N SER A 150 -10.32 -3.72 10.95
CA SER A 150 -10.93 -2.46 11.37
C SER A 150 -12.12 -2.07 10.51
N TYR A 151 -12.05 -2.23 9.20
CA TYR A 151 -13.16 -1.97 8.30
C TYR A 151 -14.30 -3.00 8.45
N MET A 152 -13.97 -4.28 8.57
CA MET A 152 -14.95 -5.37 8.71
C MET A 152 -15.78 -5.24 9.99
N VAL A 153 -15.20 -4.72 11.08
CA VAL A 153 -15.87 -4.55 12.37
C VAL A 153 -16.53 -3.18 12.51
N GLU A 154 -15.87 -2.12 12.06
CA GLU A 154 -16.41 -0.76 12.16
C GLU A 154 -17.55 -0.49 11.16
N GLY A 155 -17.50 -1.12 9.98
CA GLY A 155 -18.45 -0.94 8.88
C GLY A 155 -18.08 0.17 7.91
N GLY A 156 -16.92 0.80 8.07
CA GLY A 156 -16.44 1.90 7.22
C GLY A 156 -15.25 2.63 7.81
N GLY A 157 -14.91 3.78 7.23
CA GLY A 157 -13.85 4.63 7.75
C GLY A 157 -14.23 5.27 9.09
N SER A 158 -13.28 5.33 10.02
CA SER A 158 -13.48 5.94 11.35
C SER A 158 -12.21 6.67 11.79
N LYS A 159 -12.37 7.73 12.59
CA LYS A 159 -11.23 8.44 13.18
C LYS A 159 -10.54 7.63 14.27
N THR A 160 -11.27 6.78 14.97
CA THR A 160 -10.80 6.10 16.18
C THR A 160 -10.95 4.58 16.12
N PHE A 161 -11.75 4.03 15.21
CA PHE A 161 -12.10 2.61 15.11
C PHE A 161 -12.48 2.03 16.48
N SER A 162 -13.36 2.73 17.17
CA SER A 162 -13.71 2.40 18.56
C SER A 162 -14.42 1.05 18.70
N LYS A 163 -15.26 0.65 17.73
CA LYS A 163 -15.91 -0.66 17.72
C LYS A 163 -14.88 -1.78 17.54
N ALA A 164 -14.02 -1.62 16.52
CA ALA A 164 -12.93 -2.57 16.25
C ALA A 164 -12.01 -2.72 17.46
N ARG A 165 -11.56 -1.61 18.04
CA ARG A 165 -10.73 -1.62 19.25
C ARG A 165 -11.44 -2.21 20.46
N LYS A 166 -12.73 -1.94 20.65
CA LYS A 166 -13.53 -2.52 21.73
C LYS A 166 -13.57 -4.04 21.61
N MET A 167 -13.69 -4.59 20.41
CA MET A 167 -13.69 -6.04 20.17
C MET A 167 -12.40 -6.71 20.64
N LEU A 168 -11.23 -6.06 20.45
CA LEU A 168 -9.94 -6.60 20.91
C LEU A 168 -9.90 -6.85 22.43
N TYR A 169 -10.64 -6.05 23.22
CA TYR A 169 -10.74 -6.22 24.67
C TYR A 169 -11.85 -7.20 25.08
N ASN A 170 -13.01 -7.12 24.42
CA ASN A 170 -14.21 -7.83 24.85
C ASN A 170 -14.25 -9.27 24.34
N ASP A 171 -13.68 -9.52 23.16
CA ASP A 171 -13.62 -10.84 22.53
C ASP A 171 -12.29 -11.03 21.77
N PRO A 172 -11.19 -11.23 22.49
CA PRO A 172 -9.88 -11.43 21.88
C PRO A 172 -9.81 -12.74 21.07
N GLU A 173 -10.64 -13.75 21.38
CA GLU A 173 -10.68 -15.01 20.65
C GLU A 173 -11.30 -14.83 19.26
N LEU A 174 -12.44 -14.15 19.15
CA LEU A 174 -13.06 -13.78 17.88
C LEU A 174 -12.11 -12.91 17.06
N SER A 175 -11.46 -11.94 17.71
CA SER A 175 -10.51 -11.04 17.07
C SER A 175 -9.30 -11.80 16.47
N ASP A 176 -8.70 -12.72 17.21
CA ASP A 176 -7.56 -13.53 16.74
C ASP A 176 -7.98 -14.45 15.58
N LYS A 177 -9.17 -15.08 15.67
CA LYS A 177 -9.71 -15.93 14.58
C LYS A 177 -9.89 -15.11 13.29
N LEU A 178 -10.54 -13.95 13.37
CA LEU A 178 -10.77 -13.11 12.19
C LEU A 178 -9.43 -12.61 11.61
N LEU A 179 -8.50 -12.14 12.46
CA LEU A 179 -7.18 -11.70 12.02
C LEU A 179 -6.39 -12.82 11.34
N LYS A 180 -6.48 -14.07 11.81
CA LYS A 180 -5.88 -15.24 11.16
C LYS A 180 -6.49 -15.51 9.79
N MET A 181 -7.79 -15.50 9.66
CA MET A 181 -8.47 -15.71 8.37
C MET A 181 -8.07 -14.65 7.34
N ILE A 182 -8.00 -13.37 7.77
CA ILE A 182 -7.50 -12.27 6.91
C ILE A 182 -6.04 -12.51 6.52
N THR A 183 -5.21 -12.95 7.46
CA THR A 183 -3.78 -13.20 7.21
C THR A 183 -3.58 -14.31 6.18
N GLU A 184 -4.28 -15.43 6.31
CA GLU A 184 -4.23 -16.56 5.37
C GLU A 184 -4.71 -16.14 3.98
N SER A 185 -5.82 -15.41 3.91
CA SER A 185 -6.35 -14.84 2.66
C SER A 185 -5.33 -13.89 2.00
N THR A 186 -4.70 -13.02 2.79
CA THR A 186 -3.68 -12.07 2.31
C THR A 186 -2.44 -12.77 1.78
N ILE A 187 -1.95 -13.80 2.46
CA ILE A 187 -0.78 -14.58 1.99
C ILE A 187 -1.09 -15.24 0.65
N SER A 188 -2.24 -15.90 0.54
CA SER A 188 -2.67 -16.55 -0.70
C SER A 188 -2.78 -15.56 -1.86
N TYR A 189 -3.40 -14.41 -1.62
CA TYR A 189 -3.59 -13.35 -2.61
C TYR A 189 -2.26 -12.72 -3.06
N LEU A 190 -1.35 -12.40 -2.14
CA LEU A 190 -0.04 -11.83 -2.49
C LEU A 190 0.82 -12.81 -3.29
N LYS A 191 0.80 -14.10 -2.96
CA LYS A 191 1.48 -15.13 -3.74
C LYS A 191 0.92 -15.25 -5.16
N ALA A 192 -0.39 -15.15 -5.33
CA ALA A 192 -1.02 -15.15 -6.65
C ALA A 192 -0.64 -13.90 -7.47
N GLN A 193 -0.57 -12.71 -6.85
CA GLN A 193 -0.07 -11.50 -7.50
C GLN A 193 1.40 -11.67 -7.98
N ILE A 194 2.25 -12.28 -7.17
CA ILE A 194 3.65 -12.57 -7.52
C ILE A 194 3.72 -13.54 -8.71
N ALA A 195 2.95 -14.62 -8.67
CA ALA A 195 2.88 -15.58 -9.77
C ALA A 195 2.40 -14.94 -11.08
N ALA A 196 1.47 -13.99 -11.04
CA ALA A 196 1.00 -13.21 -12.18
C ALA A 196 2.06 -12.24 -12.73
N GLY A 197 3.02 -11.82 -11.90
CA GLY A 197 4.12 -10.98 -12.36
C GLY A 197 4.46 -9.77 -11.51
N ALA A 198 3.90 -9.63 -10.31
CA ALA A 198 4.36 -8.61 -9.37
C ALA A 198 5.81 -8.88 -8.97
N ASN A 199 6.66 -7.86 -9.04
CA ASN A 199 8.09 -7.95 -8.79
C ASN A 199 8.47 -7.58 -7.35
N MET A 200 7.57 -6.94 -6.63
CA MET A 200 7.61 -6.68 -5.19
C MET A 200 6.18 -6.51 -4.67
N VAL A 201 5.99 -6.60 -3.38
CA VAL A 201 4.68 -6.42 -2.75
C VAL A 201 4.74 -5.46 -1.57
N GLN A 202 3.62 -4.75 -1.35
CA GLN A 202 3.49 -3.83 -0.22
C GLN A 202 2.27 -4.17 0.63
N ILE A 203 2.47 -4.17 1.96
CA ILE A 203 1.43 -4.34 2.97
C ILE A 203 1.09 -2.96 3.52
N PHE A 204 -0.16 -2.54 3.37
CA PHE A 204 -0.65 -1.25 3.86
C PHE A 204 -1.37 -1.38 5.19
N ASP A 205 -0.75 -0.91 6.27
CA ASP A 205 -1.39 -0.76 7.57
C ASP A 205 -1.76 0.71 7.83
N SER A 206 -2.80 1.15 7.13
CA SER A 206 -3.23 2.55 7.12
C SER A 206 -3.79 3.03 8.47
N TRP A 207 -4.17 2.11 9.35
CA TRP A 207 -4.76 2.40 10.66
C TRP A 207 -3.89 1.92 11.83
N ALA A 208 -2.62 1.65 11.60
CA ALA A 208 -1.67 1.21 12.62
C ALA A 208 -1.59 2.17 13.81
N GLY A 209 -1.54 3.47 13.56
CA GLY A 209 -1.38 4.51 14.58
C GLY A 209 -2.58 4.71 15.51
N VAL A 210 -3.73 4.04 15.28
CA VAL A 210 -4.86 4.11 16.23
C VAL A 210 -4.74 3.09 17.37
N LEU A 211 -3.80 2.13 17.25
CA LEU A 211 -3.51 1.16 18.30
C LEU A 211 -2.41 1.66 19.26
N PRO A 212 -2.55 1.44 20.56
CA PRO A 212 -1.43 1.61 21.48
C PRO A 212 -0.34 0.54 21.21
N PRO A 213 0.94 0.81 21.56
CA PRO A 213 2.08 -0.04 21.18
C PRO A 213 1.89 -1.53 21.45
N GLY A 214 1.44 -1.91 22.66
CA GLY A 214 1.22 -3.32 23.02
C GLY A 214 0.17 -4.01 22.14
N HIS A 215 -0.93 -3.31 21.84
CA HIS A 215 -1.98 -3.84 20.95
C HIS A 215 -1.52 -3.88 19.50
N TYR A 216 -0.73 -2.91 19.06
CA TYR A 216 -0.16 -2.94 17.73
C TYR A 216 0.70 -4.19 17.52
N ASN A 217 1.58 -4.51 18.45
CA ASN A 217 2.40 -5.72 18.40
C ASN A 217 1.55 -6.99 18.37
N GLN A 218 0.51 -7.05 19.21
CA GLN A 218 -0.35 -8.23 19.36
C GLN A 218 -1.33 -8.43 18.20
N PHE A 219 -1.95 -7.36 17.70
CA PHE A 219 -3.09 -7.43 16.79
C PHE A 219 -2.79 -6.92 15.35
N SER A 220 -1.61 -6.36 15.10
CA SER A 220 -1.16 -6.00 13.76
C SER A 220 0.20 -6.60 13.43
N LEU A 221 1.27 -6.21 14.10
CA LEU A 221 2.64 -6.54 13.72
C LEU A 221 2.90 -8.06 13.67
N LYS A 222 2.35 -8.81 14.63
CA LYS A 222 2.37 -10.29 14.67
C LYS A 222 1.88 -10.91 13.37
N TYR A 223 0.82 -10.38 12.79
CA TYR A 223 0.22 -10.89 11.55
C TYR A 223 0.94 -10.39 10.31
N ILE A 224 1.44 -9.16 10.32
CA ILE A 224 2.33 -8.62 9.28
C ILE A 224 3.60 -9.48 9.19
N GLN A 225 4.19 -9.88 10.33
CA GLN A 225 5.33 -10.79 10.37
C GLN A 225 5.02 -12.13 9.72
N GLN A 226 3.84 -12.70 9.97
CA GLN A 226 3.43 -13.97 9.34
C GLN A 226 3.35 -13.84 7.82
N ILE A 227 2.74 -12.74 7.31
CA ILE A 227 2.66 -12.48 5.88
C ILE A 227 4.07 -12.29 5.28
N ALA A 228 4.90 -11.44 5.90
CA ALA A 228 6.23 -11.15 5.40
C ALA A 228 7.13 -12.40 5.40
N SER A 229 7.01 -13.27 6.41
CA SER A 229 7.76 -14.55 6.47
C SER A 229 7.30 -15.59 5.47
N ALA A 230 6.05 -15.52 5.01
CA ALA A 230 5.49 -16.45 4.03
C ALA A 230 5.87 -16.11 2.58
N ILE A 231 6.49 -14.93 2.35
CA ILE A 231 6.86 -14.42 1.02
C ILE A 231 8.38 -14.25 0.97
N SER A 232 9.02 -15.09 0.19
CA SER A 232 10.48 -15.07 -0.02
C SER A 232 10.89 -14.77 -1.47
N GLU A 233 9.93 -14.83 -2.39
CA GLU A 233 10.16 -14.76 -3.84
C GLU A 233 10.52 -13.35 -4.31
N VAL A 234 9.98 -12.32 -3.62
CA VAL A 234 10.14 -10.91 -3.98
C VAL A 234 10.33 -10.04 -2.71
N PRO A 235 10.90 -8.83 -2.84
CA PRO A 235 10.97 -7.90 -1.72
C PRO A 235 9.57 -7.55 -1.17
N VAL A 236 9.43 -7.57 0.16
CA VAL A 236 8.23 -7.13 0.87
C VAL A 236 8.48 -5.76 1.48
N THR A 237 7.55 -4.83 1.26
CA THR A 237 7.51 -3.52 1.90
C THR A 237 6.36 -3.48 2.91
N VAL A 238 6.60 -2.96 4.11
CA VAL A 238 5.56 -2.70 5.12
C VAL A 238 5.41 -1.19 5.30
N PHE A 239 4.20 -0.68 5.12
CA PHE A 239 3.85 0.71 5.43
C PHE A 239 2.81 0.75 6.54
N ALA A 240 3.20 1.27 7.72
CA ALA A 240 2.34 1.37 8.89
C ALA A 240 2.19 2.83 9.32
N LYS A 241 1.10 3.46 8.90
CA LYS A 241 0.86 4.88 9.12
C LYS A 241 0.69 5.20 10.61
N GLY A 242 1.47 6.16 11.11
CA GLY A 242 1.40 6.63 12.49
C GLY A 242 2.01 5.67 13.52
N ALA A 243 2.63 4.57 13.09
CA ALA A 243 3.26 3.58 13.98
C ALA A 243 4.74 3.87 14.24
N TYR A 244 5.12 5.15 14.41
CA TYR A 244 6.50 5.55 14.72
C TYR A 244 7.04 4.84 15.98
N PHE A 245 6.18 4.53 16.93
CA PHE A 245 6.50 3.84 18.16
C PHE A 245 6.92 2.37 17.97
N ALA A 246 6.68 1.79 16.79
CA ALA A 246 6.96 0.39 16.50
C ALA A 246 8.13 0.19 15.52
N LEU A 247 8.90 1.24 15.21
CA LEU A 247 10.04 1.14 14.27
C LEU A 247 11.08 0.14 14.74
N LYS A 248 11.34 0.06 16.06
CA LYS A 248 12.29 -0.90 16.62
C LYS A 248 11.84 -2.34 16.38
N GLU A 249 10.58 -2.65 16.64
CA GLU A 249 10.00 -3.97 16.43
C GLU A 249 9.89 -4.32 14.94
N MET A 250 9.68 -3.32 14.07
CA MET A 250 9.67 -3.50 12.61
C MET A 250 11.04 -3.92 12.07
N ASN A 251 12.13 -3.65 12.77
CA ASN A 251 13.46 -4.14 12.38
C ASN A 251 13.53 -5.67 12.32
N ASP A 252 12.77 -6.35 13.17
CA ASP A 252 12.76 -7.81 13.27
C ASP A 252 11.75 -8.47 12.30
N VAL A 253 10.88 -7.67 11.64
CA VAL A 253 9.95 -8.18 10.63
C VAL A 253 10.71 -8.65 9.39
N SER A 254 10.29 -9.77 8.79
CA SER A 254 10.90 -10.35 7.59
C SER A 254 10.62 -9.56 6.30
N CYS A 255 10.47 -8.23 6.39
CA CYS A 255 10.38 -7.34 5.23
C CYS A 255 11.75 -6.74 4.89
N ARG A 256 11.93 -6.32 3.65
CA ARG A 256 13.16 -5.64 3.21
C ARG A 256 13.05 -4.12 3.32
N THR A 257 11.85 -3.58 3.15
CA THR A 257 11.60 -2.15 3.10
C THR A 257 10.55 -1.76 4.13
N VAL A 258 10.79 -0.65 4.84
CA VAL A 258 9.81 -0.03 5.74
C VAL A 258 9.43 1.35 5.18
N GLY A 259 8.13 1.54 4.97
CA GLY A 259 7.56 2.82 4.56
C GLY A 259 7.36 3.74 5.76
N LEU A 260 7.83 4.97 5.63
CA LEU A 260 7.71 6.03 6.63
C LEU A 260 6.63 7.01 6.21
N ASP A 261 5.74 7.39 7.11
CA ASP A 261 4.85 8.52 6.88
C ASP A 261 5.57 9.87 7.17
N TRP A 262 4.94 10.97 6.80
CA TRP A 262 5.55 12.31 6.88
C TRP A 262 5.80 12.81 8.32
N ASN A 263 5.21 12.15 9.34
CA ASN A 263 5.41 12.50 10.75
C ASN A 263 6.60 11.76 11.38
N MET A 264 7.18 10.79 10.67
CA MET A 264 8.29 10.00 11.19
C MET A 264 9.63 10.73 10.97
N ASP A 265 10.45 10.77 12.01
CA ASP A 265 11.80 11.32 11.91
C ASP A 265 12.72 10.34 11.19
N VAL A 266 13.36 10.82 10.10
CA VAL A 266 14.21 9.98 9.25
C VAL A 266 15.50 9.57 9.98
N GLU A 267 16.11 10.47 10.77
CA GLU A 267 17.35 10.15 11.48
C GLU A 267 17.13 9.11 12.58
N GLU A 268 15.97 9.17 13.25
CA GLU A 268 15.56 8.14 14.20
C GLU A 268 15.26 6.82 13.49
N ALA A 269 14.54 6.85 12.38
CA ALA A 269 14.24 5.67 11.59
C ALA A 269 15.50 4.96 11.10
N LYS A 270 16.51 5.70 10.62
CA LYS A 270 17.81 5.15 10.19
C LYS A 270 18.53 4.41 11.34
N LYS A 271 18.44 4.94 12.56
CA LYS A 271 19.04 4.30 13.76
C LYS A 271 18.32 3.02 14.17
N LEU A 272 16.98 3.03 14.11
CA LEU A 272 16.16 1.90 14.54
C LEU A 272 16.06 0.81 13.47
N LEU A 273 16.27 1.14 12.20
CA LEU A 273 16.11 0.28 11.03
C LEU A 273 17.41 0.21 10.18
N PRO A 274 18.58 -0.05 10.79
CA PRO A 274 19.88 0.09 10.11
C PRO A 274 20.06 -0.82 8.89
N ASN A 275 19.32 -1.93 8.83
CA ASN A 275 19.44 -2.96 7.79
C ASN A 275 18.22 -3.01 6.85
N LYS A 276 17.28 -2.06 6.97
CA LYS A 276 16.10 -1.95 6.10
C LYS A 276 16.31 -0.86 5.07
N THR A 277 15.76 -1.03 3.89
CA THR A 277 15.54 0.10 3.00
C THR A 277 14.38 0.94 3.54
N LEU A 278 14.51 2.26 3.54
CA LEU A 278 13.46 3.17 3.96
C LEU A 278 12.75 3.75 2.73
N GLN A 279 11.41 3.77 2.77
CA GLN A 279 10.58 4.32 1.70
C GLN A 279 9.79 5.51 2.22
N GLY A 280 9.82 6.62 1.51
CA GLY A 280 9.06 7.85 1.86
C GLY A 280 9.94 9.07 1.72
N ASN A 281 9.68 10.18 2.45
CA ASN A 281 8.49 10.41 3.28
C ASN A 281 8.07 11.89 3.18
N LEU A 282 8.11 12.43 1.93
CA LEU A 282 7.68 13.82 1.73
C LEU A 282 6.22 13.99 2.19
N ASP A 283 5.94 15.09 2.91
CA ASP A 283 4.56 15.46 3.20
C ASP A 283 3.78 15.67 1.88
N PRO A 284 2.67 14.96 1.66
CA PRO A 284 1.86 15.17 0.46
C PRO A 284 1.40 16.62 0.27
N CYS A 285 1.27 17.39 1.36
CA CYS A 285 0.93 18.80 1.31
C CYS A 285 2.05 19.67 0.70
N ALA A 286 3.30 19.21 0.64
CA ALA A 286 4.37 19.93 -0.02
C ALA A 286 4.07 20.14 -1.51
N LEU A 287 3.30 19.24 -2.13
CA LEU A 287 2.90 19.35 -3.54
C LEU A 287 1.92 20.49 -3.84
N TYR A 288 1.40 21.19 -2.84
CA TYR A 288 0.62 22.44 -3.03
C TYR A 288 1.51 23.68 -3.12
N GLY A 289 2.80 23.55 -2.82
CA GLY A 289 3.79 24.64 -2.91
C GLY A 289 4.07 25.13 -4.35
N SER A 290 4.94 26.11 -4.52
CA SER A 290 5.49 26.47 -5.83
C SER A 290 6.41 25.36 -6.35
N PHE A 291 6.75 25.37 -7.64
CA PHE A 291 7.68 24.39 -8.21
C PHE A 291 9.04 24.43 -7.49
N ASP A 292 9.58 25.63 -7.23
CA ASP A 292 10.84 25.81 -6.49
C ASP A 292 10.77 25.24 -5.06
N GLN A 293 9.62 25.42 -4.36
CA GLN A 293 9.41 24.86 -3.03
C GLN A 293 9.35 23.33 -3.07
N ILE A 294 8.69 22.75 -4.08
CA ILE A 294 8.61 21.29 -4.25
C ILE A 294 10.00 20.70 -4.48
N GLU A 295 10.81 21.33 -5.35
CA GLU A 295 12.18 20.91 -5.60
C GLU A 295 13.04 21.00 -4.33
N GLN A 296 12.98 22.12 -3.61
CA GLN A 296 13.70 22.30 -2.34
C GLN A 296 13.32 21.26 -1.29
N GLU A 297 12.01 20.96 -1.11
CA GLU A 297 11.55 19.95 -0.16
C GLU A 297 11.94 18.53 -0.60
N ALA A 298 11.92 18.23 -1.91
CA ALA A 298 12.41 16.98 -2.45
C ALA A 298 13.90 16.78 -2.15
N HIS A 299 14.73 17.76 -2.43
CA HIS A 299 16.17 17.73 -2.14
C HIS A 299 16.44 17.63 -0.63
N ARG A 300 15.73 18.40 0.20
CA ARG A 300 15.83 18.32 1.67
C ARG A 300 15.47 16.92 2.19
N MET A 301 14.43 16.31 1.62
CA MET A 301 14.10 14.91 1.95
C MET A 301 15.27 13.99 1.56
N LEU A 302 15.77 14.06 0.33
CA LEU A 302 16.86 13.20 -0.14
C LEU A 302 18.13 13.36 0.70
N ASP A 303 18.47 14.59 1.10
CA ASP A 303 19.60 14.86 1.99
C ASP A 303 19.49 14.09 3.33
N ARG A 304 18.30 14.02 3.91
CA ARG A 304 18.08 13.30 5.18
C ARG A 304 18.29 11.79 5.05
N PHE A 305 18.04 11.23 3.86
CA PHE A 305 18.27 9.80 3.60
C PHE A 305 19.69 9.46 3.14
N LYS A 306 20.59 10.43 2.95
CA LYS A 306 21.99 10.16 2.56
C LYS A 306 22.65 9.13 3.48
N GLY A 307 23.39 8.21 2.85
CA GLY A 307 24.06 7.12 3.55
C GLY A 307 23.16 5.94 3.96
N HIS A 308 21.88 5.96 3.54
CA HIS A 308 20.94 4.88 3.79
C HIS A 308 20.23 4.47 2.50
N SER A 309 19.84 3.20 2.37
CA SER A 309 19.08 2.72 1.21
C SER A 309 17.69 3.35 1.21
N HIS A 310 17.32 4.03 0.09
CA HIS A 310 16.12 4.85 0.03
C HIS A 310 15.31 4.61 -1.25
N ILE A 311 13.99 4.56 -1.10
CA ILE A 311 13.00 4.66 -2.18
C ILE A 311 12.18 5.94 -1.93
N ALA A 312 12.30 6.92 -2.82
CA ALA A 312 11.55 8.15 -2.68
C ALA A 312 10.04 7.91 -2.91
N ASN A 313 9.25 8.45 -2.01
CA ASN A 313 7.79 8.45 -2.04
C ASN A 313 7.28 9.61 -1.18
N LEU A 314 5.99 9.88 -1.24
CA LEU A 314 5.35 10.69 -0.23
C LEU A 314 5.15 9.87 1.05
N GLY A 315 4.92 10.53 2.17
CA GLY A 315 4.56 9.88 3.43
C GLY A 315 3.15 9.31 3.47
N HIS A 316 2.35 9.51 2.42
CA HIS A 316 1.05 8.88 2.15
C HIS A 316 0.67 9.08 0.68
N GLY A 317 -0.54 8.64 0.28
CA GLY A 317 -1.02 8.81 -1.09
C GLY A 317 -1.19 10.28 -1.51
N VAL A 318 -0.96 10.55 -2.78
CA VAL A 318 -1.25 11.86 -3.39
C VAL A 318 -2.70 12.25 -3.13
N TYR A 319 -2.94 13.51 -2.79
CA TYR A 319 -4.30 14.04 -2.65
C TYR A 319 -4.96 14.22 -4.02
N PRO A 320 -6.28 13.99 -4.12
CA PRO A 320 -6.97 13.90 -5.40
C PRO A 320 -7.10 15.23 -6.18
N ASP A 321 -6.86 16.34 -5.52
CA ASP A 321 -6.88 17.71 -6.05
C ASP A 321 -5.47 18.26 -6.32
N THR A 322 -4.43 17.45 -6.15
CA THR A 322 -3.06 17.82 -6.49
C THR A 322 -2.91 17.96 -8.02
N ASP A 323 -2.26 19.03 -8.45
CA ASP A 323 -1.91 19.24 -9.86
C ASP A 323 -0.90 18.18 -10.31
N PRO A 324 -1.14 17.42 -11.40
CA PRO A 324 -0.21 16.43 -11.90
C PRO A 324 1.16 17.00 -12.29
N GLU A 325 1.25 18.27 -12.73
CA GLU A 325 2.52 18.90 -13.03
C GLU A 325 3.39 19.12 -11.77
N LYS A 326 2.75 19.34 -10.62
CA LYS A 326 3.43 19.40 -9.32
C LYS A 326 3.99 18.03 -8.90
N VAL A 327 3.23 16.97 -9.16
CA VAL A 327 3.69 15.59 -8.94
C VAL A 327 4.87 15.26 -9.83
N LYS A 328 4.81 15.66 -11.08
CA LYS A 328 5.89 15.48 -12.05
C LYS A 328 7.16 16.24 -11.66
N CYS A 329 7.02 17.49 -11.20
CA CYS A 329 8.12 18.28 -10.67
C CYS A 329 8.84 17.54 -9.51
N PHE A 330 8.11 16.98 -8.57
CA PHE A 330 8.69 16.16 -7.49
C PHE A 330 9.47 14.96 -8.04
N ILE A 331 8.90 14.24 -9.00
CA ILE A 331 9.54 13.05 -9.59
C ILE A 331 10.84 13.46 -10.32
N GLU A 332 10.80 14.55 -11.07
CA GLU A 332 11.96 15.09 -11.79
C GLU A 332 13.05 15.58 -10.83
N ALA A 333 12.66 16.28 -9.75
CA ALA A 333 13.59 16.71 -8.71
C ALA A 333 14.31 15.53 -8.03
N VAL A 334 13.58 14.43 -7.77
CA VAL A 334 14.21 13.22 -7.23
C VAL A 334 15.16 12.57 -8.22
N LYS A 335 14.85 12.58 -9.52
CA LYS A 335 15.66 11.92 -10.55
C LYS A 335 16.91 12.68 -10.92
N SER A 336 16.88 14.01 -10.78
CA SER A 336 18.00 14.90 -11.13
C SER A 336 18.99 15.11 -9.99
N TYR A 337 18.64 14.69 -8.77
CA TYR A 337 19.48 14.80 -7.57
C TYR A 337 20.56 13.72 -7.57
#